data_6e75549e69e4d2d0a88fb466d0f60249
#
_entry.id   6e75549e69e4d2d0a88fb466d0f60249
#
_cell.length_a   1.000
_cell.length_b   1.000
_cell.length_c   1.000
_cell.angle_alpha   90.00
_cell.angle_beta   90.00
_cell.angle_gamma   90.00
#
_symmetry.space_group_name_H-M   'P 1'
#
loop_
_entity.id
_entity.type
_entity.pdbx_description
1 polymer ?
#
loop_
_entity_poly.entity_id
_entity_poly.type
_entity_poly.pdbx_seq_one_letter_code
_entity_poly.pdbx_strand_id
1 'polypeptide(L)'
;MDPAPGLSTAGADGPAAGLPGRSFTGADLFTLEHGRIFGRAWAWVGHVSDLPAPGTALRHDLFGRSAFVIRGRDGALRAFRNVCRHRGSRLVDGDRSTGLAFCIDGRVRCPNHAWVYGDDGALLEVPCQDRYPGLDRSVLGLHPLAVEAWQGQLFLAFEPPERTAAEEFADLAGVLEAYRPESMRRIGEPQMRTCAANWKLVCEHRLDLLHVARVHALPGTGAVRPVTRERMVSLAGEVAAGEAVSWSIRAYARWLPDRSTLPPAHQRSWSRHFLWPNVFFDLQPEQLRVTQLLPMHTGETHVRTTTFGTSDGSGGLRLARYLGDRVDRRAVAAERRLVERIHAGVASGDYDTGPLAVDEAALRWFTRRWLVAVPEGAAVAEGAGAARLRSRTRRKRFLG
;
A
#
# COMPACT_ATOMS: atom_id res chain seq x y z
N MET A 1 -20.96 6.51 24.95
CA MET A 1 -19.98 5.41 24.84
C MET A 1 -18.62 6.04 25.03
N ASP A 2 -18.04 5.82 26.19
CA ASP A 2 -16.74 6.35 26.56
C ASP A 2 -15.63 5.67 25.73
N PRO A 3 -14.60 6.43 25.32
CA PRO A 3 -13.46 5.83 24.59
C PRO A 3 -12.65 4.96 25.54
N ALA A 4 -12.29 3.77 25.06
CA ALA A 4 -11.43 2.82 25.76
C ALA A 4 -10.12 3.48 26.24
N PRO A 5 -9.61 3.13 27.44
CA PRO A 5 -8.43 3.74 28.03
C PRO A 5 -7.16 3.20 27.32
N GLY A 6 -6.34 4.11 26.80
CA GLY A 6 -4.98 3.75 26.38
C GLY A 6 -4.34 4.54 25.27
N LEU A 7 -4.96 5.55 24.69
CA LEU A 7 -4.29 6.44 23.75
C LEU A 7 -4.52 7.89 24.18
N SER A 8 -3.56 8.38 24.92
CA SER A 8 -3.41 9.78 25.23
C SER A 8 -3.49 10.60 23.95
N THR A 9 -4.45 11.51 23.90
CA THR A 9 -4.43 12.68 23.04
C THR A 9 -3.31 13.61 23.55
N ALA A 10 -2.07 13.14 23.44
CA ALA A 10 -0.92 13.89 23.88
C ALA A 10 -0.71 15.07 22.95
N GLY A 11 -0.94 16.22 23.53
CA GLY A 11 -0.40 17.54 23.33
C GLY A 11 0.16 17.89 21.97
N ALA A 12 -0.52 18.85 21.34
CA ALA A 12 0.05 19.71 20.33
C ALA A 12 1.09 20.64 20.98
N ASP A 13 2.28 20.12 21.23
CA ASP A 13 3.42 20.96 21.56
C ASP A 13 4.12 21.39 20.27
N GLY A 14 3.91 22.63 19.88
CA GLY A 14 4.56 23.30 18.77
C GLY A 14 4.02 22.98 17.37
N PRO A 15 4.36 23.76 16.35
CA PRO A 15 4.07 23.43 14.96
C PRO A 15 4.86 22.16 14.60
N ALA A 16 4.18 21.03 14.39
CA ALA A 16 4.83 19.83 13.93
C ALA A 16 5.44 20.10 12.55
N ALA A 17 6.72 19.81 12.37
CA ALA A 17 7.38 19.89 11.08
C ALA A 17 7.10 18.63 10.26
N GLY A 18 6.98 18.78 8.94
CA GLY A 18 6.99 17.67 8.00
C GLY A 18 8.37 17.01 7.90
N LEU A 19 8.49 16.00 7.05
CA LEU A 19 9.78 15.39 6.77
C LEU A 19 10.72 16.37 6.06
N PRO A 20 12.02 16.39 6.41
CA PRO A 20 13.00 17.21 5.72
C PRO A 20 13.21 16.75 4.27
N GLY A 21 13.57 17.66 3.37
CA GLY A 21 13.72 17.41 1.92
C GLY A 21 14.61 16.20 1.60
N ARG A 22 15.71 16.03 2.35
CA ARG A 22 16.58 14.86 2.18
C ARG A 22 15.91 13.52 2.44
N SER A 23 14.86 13.49 3.27
CA SER A 23 14.09 12.25 3.48
C SER A 23 13.46 11.72 2.19
N PHE A 24 13.20 12.58 1.22
CA PHE A 24 12.60 12.22 -0.06
C PHE A 24 13.63 11.93 -1.16
N THR A 25 14.86 12.47 -1.02
CA THR A 25 15.87 12.43 -2.10
C THR A 25 17.10 11.60 -1.74
N GLY A 26 17.35 11.33 -0.45
CA GLY A 26 18.52 10.60 0.03
C GLY A 26 18.48 9.11 -0.31
N ALA A 27 19.40 8.64 -1.15
CA ALA A 27 19.48 7.22 -1.52
C ALA A 27 19.88 6.32 -0.34
N ASP A 28 20.65 6.84 0.59
CA ASP A 28 21.02 6.18 1.85
C ASP A 28 19.79 5.91 2.73
N LEU A 29 18.95 6.94 2.95
CA LEU A 29 17.70 6.81 3.71
C LEU A 29 16.72 5.87 3.00
N PHE A 30 16.63 5.95 1.67
CA PHE A 30 15.82 5.04 0.88
C PHE A 30 16.27 3.57 1.04
N THR A 31 17.57 3.33 1.12
CA THR A 31 18.12 1.99 1.38
C THR A 31 17.73 1.47 2.78
N LEU A 32 17.73 2.33 3.79
CA LEU A 32 17.30 1.96 5.14
C LEU A 32 15.81 1.61 5.19
N GLU A 33 14.96 2.30 4.42
CA GLU A 33 13.54 2.00 4.29
C GLU A 33 13.28 0.56 3.82
N HIS A 34 14.09 0.03 2.90
CA HIS A 34 13.97 -1.34 2.40
C HIS A 34 14.00 -2.38 3.52
N GLY A 35 14.98 -2.29 4.40
CA GLY A 35 15.15 -3.27 5.48
C GLY A 35 14.25 -3.02 6.67
N ARG A 36 14.15 -1.76 7.10
CA ARG A 36 13.51 -1.41 8.38
C ARG A 36 12.00 -1.22 8.28
N ILE A 37 11.50 -0.80 7.12
CA ILE A 37 10.08 -0.59 6.88
C ILE A 37 9.51 -1.76 6.10
N PHE A 38 9.91 -1.91 4.84
CA PHE A 38 9.27 -2.86 3.93
C PHE A 38 9.69 -4.31 4.13
N GLY A 39 10.91 -4.54 4.61
CA GLY A 39 11.40 -5.90 4.89
C GLY A 39 10.67 -6.59 6.04
N ARG A 40 10.15 -5.80 6.99
CA ARG A 40 9.46 -6.27 8.21
C ARG A 40 7.95 -6.15 8.17
N ALA A 41 7.41 -5.46 7.17
CA ALA A 41 5.98 -5.25 7.05
C ALA A 41 5.29 -6.41 6.32
N TRP A 42 4.02 -6.62 6.64
CA TRP A 42 3.14 -7.41 5.82
C TRP A 42 2.88 -6.70 4.49
N ALA A 43 3.35 -7.29 3.40
CA ALA A 43 3.12 -6.80 2.06
C ALA A 43 1.82 -7.37 1.49
N TRP A 44 0.89 -6.52 1.09
CA TRP A 44 -0.30 -6.96 0.38
C TRP A 44 0.08 -7.48 -1.02
N VAL A 45 -0.38 -8.66 -1.36
CA VAL A 45 -0.02 -9.30 -2.65
C VAL A 45 -1.21 -9.51 -3.57
N GLY A 46 -2.43 -9.62 -3.04
CA GLY A 46 -3.64 -9.84 -3.81
C GLY A 46 -4.81 -10.30 -2.95
N HIS A 47 -5.71 -11.04 -3.56
CA HIS A 47 -6.91 -11.58 -2.92
C HIS A 47 -6.99 -13.10 -3.09
N VAL A 48 -7.66 -13.80 -2.18
CA VAL A 48 -7.81 -15.28 -2.25
C VAL A 48 -8.47 -15.75 -3.55
N SER A 49 -9.32 -14.92 -4.16
CA SER A 49 -9.91 -15.22 -5.47
C SER A 49 -8.93 -15.15 -6.63
N ASP A 50 -7.75 -14.58 -6.45
CA ASP A 50 -6.69 -14.57 -7.47
C ASP A 50 -5.98 -15.92 -7.55
N LEU A 51 -6.18 -16.78 -6.54
CA LEU A 51 -5.65 -18.14 -6.47
C LEU A 51 -6.81 -19.15 -6.41
N PRO A 52 -7.65 -19.27 -7.48
CA PRO A 52 -8.91 -20.01 -7.42
C PRO A 52 -8.75 -21.52 -7.35
N ALA A 53 -7.62 -22.08 -7.79
CA ALA A 53 -7.40 -23.52 -7.90
C ALA A 53 -5.97 -23.90 -7.49
N PRO A 54 -5.75 -25.16 -7.09
CA PRO A 54 -4.41 -25.70 -6.88
C PRO A 54 -3.50 -25.46 -8.09
N GLY A 55 -2.23 -25.11 -7.83
CA GLY A 55 -1.26 -24.78 -8.86
C GLY A 55 -1.33 -23.31 -9.34
N THR A 56 -2.35 -22.53 -8.97
CA THR A 56 -2.31 -21.09 -9.24
C THR A 56 -1.30 -20.41 -8.33
N ALA A 57 -0.52 -19.50 -8.89
CA ALA A 57 0.50 -18.75 -8.17
C ALA A 57 0.39 -17.26 -8.47
N LEU A 58 0.77 -16.45 -7.51
CA LEU A 58 0.74 -14.99 -7.59
C LEU A 58 2.12 -14.44 -7.24
N ARG A 59 2.80 -13.84 -8.23
CA ARG A 59 4.10 -13.20 -8.02
C ARG A 59 3.96 -11.84 -7.38
N HIS A 60 4.87 -11.53 -6.49
CA HIS A 60 5.01 -10.21 -5.88
C HIS A 60 6.47 -9.77 -5.85
N ASP A 61 6.74 -8.62 -6.43
CA ASP A 61 8.07 -8.01 -6.43
C ASP A 61 8.04 -6.74 -5.57
N LEU A 62 9.02 -6.59 -4.69
CA LEU A 62 9.18 -5.42 -3.84
C LEU A 62 10.66 -5.17 -3.57
N PHE A 63 11.17 -3.99 -3.92
CA PHE A 63 12.56 -3.58 -3.71
C PHE A 63 13.62 -4.58 -4.22
N GLY A 64 13.44 -5.04 -5.45
CA GLY A 64 14.35 -6.03 -6.05
C GLY A 64 14.25 -7.44 -5.49
N ARG A 65 13.46 -7.66 -4.44
CA ARG A 65 13.10 -8.99 -3.95
C ARG A 65 11.90 -9.52 -4.73
N SER A 66 11.92 -10.79 -5.07
CA SER A 66 10.79 -11.47 -5.72
C SER A 66 10.33 -12.63 -4.86
N ALA A 67 9.02 -12.74 -4.71
CA ALA A 67 8.34 -13.83 -4.02
C ALA A 67 7.15 -14.31 -4.87
N PHE A 68 6.63 -15.48 -4.55
CA PHE A 68 5.33 -15.91 -5.06
C PHE A 68 4.54 -16.62 -3.96
N VAL A 69 3.23 -16.47 -4.03
CA VAL A 69 2.25 -17.24 -3.24
C VAL A 69 1.66 -18.28 -4.15
N ILE A 70 1.55 -19.53 -3.70
CA ILE A 70 0.95 -20.63 -4.45
C ILE A 70 -0.16 -21.30 -3.63
N ARG A 71 -1.25 -21.68 -4.29
CA ARG A 71 -2.22 -22.60 -3.70
C ARG A 71 -1.78 -24.03 -3.95
N GLY A 72 -1.46 -24.74 -2.89
CA GLY A 72 -1.07 -26.15 -2.94
C GLY A 72 -2.24 -27.08 -3.30
N ARG A 73 -1.93 -28.31 -3.64
CA ARG A 73 -2.92 -29.37 -3.95
C ARG A 73 -3.79 -29.72 -2.76
N ASP A 74 -3.29 -29.50 -1.56
CA ASP A 74 -4.03 -29.62 -0.29
C ASP A 74 -4.93 -28.41 0.02
N GLY A 75 -4.95 -27.39 -0.86
CA GLY A 75 -5.68 -26.16 -0.69
C GLY A 75 -4.97 -25.11 0.17
N ALA A 76 -3.86 -25.46 0.82
CA ALA A 76 -3.11 -24.53 1.66
C ALA A 76 -2.38 -23.46 0.82
N LEU A 77 -2.27 -22.26 1.40
CA LEU A 77 -1.48 -21.18 0.80
C LEU A 77 -0.05 -21.26 1.34
N ARG A 78 0.91 -21.19 0.44
CA ARG A 78 2.32 -21.15 0.78
C ARG A 78 3.01 -20.04 0.00
N ALA A 79 4.06 -19.46 0.58
CA ALA A 79 4.86 -18.44 -0.09
C ALA A 79 6.33 -18.82 -0.07
N PHE A 80 7.03 -18.45 -1.13
CA PHE A 80 8.45 -18.73 -1.28
C PHE A 80 9.17 -17.55 -1.92
N ARG A 81 10.49 -17.44 -1.64
CA ARG A 81 11.36 -16.57 -2.44
C ARG A 81 11.40 -17.09 -3.86
N ASN A 82 11.20 -16.22 -4.82
CA ASN A 82 11.10 -16.57 -6.25
C ASN A 82 12.47 -16.75 -6.90
N VAL A 83 13.27 -17.68 -6.37
CA VAL A 83 14.66 -17.91 -6.74
C VAL A 83 14.98 -19.39 -6.73
N CYS A 84 15.43 -19.93 -7.86
CA CYS A 84 15.90 -21.30 -7.99
C CYS A 84 17.17 -21.53 -7.17
N ARG A 85 17.20 -22.61 -6.39
CA ARG A 85 18.34 -22.97 -5.51
C ARG A 85 19.58 -23.41 -6.27
N HIS A 86 19.46 -23.69 -7.57
CA HIS A 86 20.62 -24.09 -8.39
C HIS A 86 21.50 -22.88 -8.74
N ARG A 87 20.98 -21.91 -9.51
CA ARG A 87 21.76 -20.75 -10.02
C ARG A 87 20.94 -19.47 -10.05
N GLY A 88 19.99 -19.29 -9.13
CA GLY A 88 19.30 -18.04 -8.90
C GLY A 88 18.28 -17.62 -9.96
N SER A 89 17.92 -18.50 -10.92
CA SER A 89 16.89 -18.16 -11.90
C SER A 89 15.56 -17.89 -11.22
N ARG A 90 14.82 -16.89 -11.68
CA ARG A 90 13.43 -16.68 -11.29
C ARG A 90 12.61 -17.90 -11.72
N LEU A 91 11.66 -18.32 -10.89
CA LEU A 91 10.87 -19.53 -11.09
C LEU A 91 9.48 -19.22 -11.66
N VAL A 92 8.84 -18.19 -11.12
CA VAL A 92 7.48 -17.78 -11.49
C VAL A 92 7.54 -16.36 -12.04
N ASP A 93 7.27 -16.20 -13.34
CA ASP A 93 7.25 -14.87 -13.96
C ASP A 93 5.89 -14.20 -13.79
N GLY A 94 4.80 -14.94 -14.00
CA GLY A 94 3.44 -14.41 -13.93
C GLY A 94 3.16 -13.36 -15.01
N ASP A 95 1.92 -12.98 -15.14
CA ASP A 95 1.52 -11.82 -15.93
C ASP A 95 2.05 -10.52 -15.32
N ARG A 96 2.50 -9.58 -16.14
CA ARG A 96 3.12 -8.32 -15.66
C ARG A 96 2.16 -7.42 -14.88
N SER A 97 0.87 -7.48 -15.18
CA SER A 97 -0.15 -6.64 -14.54
C SER A 97 -0.72 -7.27 -13.28
N THR A 98 -0.98 -8.59 -13.32
CA THR A 98 -1.64 -9.33 -12.26
C THR A 98 -0.68 -10.09 -11.35
N GLY A 99 0.50 -10.45 -11.83
CA GLY A 99 1.42 -11.39 -11.17
C GLY A 99 0.96 -12.86 -11.25
N LEU A 100 -0.19 -13.15 -11.88
CA LEU A 100 -0.75 -14.51 -11.95
C LEU A 100 0.08 -15.44 -12.82
N ALA A 101 0.30 -16.65 -12.34
CA ALA A 101 0.96 -17.74 -13.03
C ALA A 101 0.24 -19.08 -12.74
N PHE A 102 0.50 -20.06 -13.57
CA PHE A 102 0.00 -21.42 -13.38
C PHE A 102 1.19 -22.39 -13.31
N CYS A 103 1.22 -23.19 -12.27
CA CYS A 103 2.19 -24.26 -12.08
C CYS A 103 1.49 -25.60 -12.37
N ILE A 104 1.96 -26.31 -13.39
CA ILE A 104 1.35 -27.58 -13.82
C ILE A 104 1.47 -28.60 -12.70
N ASP A 105 0.35 -29.21 -12.31
CA ASP A 105 0.25 -30.22 -11.26
C ASP A 105 0.86 -29.80 -9.91
N GLY A 106 0.79 -28.50 -9.57
CA GLY A 106 1.40 -27.96 -8.36
C GLY A 106 2.94 -28.00 -8.37
N ARG A 107 3.56 -28.15 -9.54
CA ARG A 107 5.00 -28.26 -9.70
C ARG A 107 5.57 -26.96 -10.27
N VAL A 108 6.57 -26.41 -9.57
CA VAL A 108 7.29 -25.22 -10.00
C VAL A 108 8.56 -25.66 -10.72
N ARG A 109 8.57 -25.53 -12.05
CA ARG A 109 9.73 -25.92 -12.88
C ARG A 109 10.60 -24.70 -13.17
N CYS A 110 11.88 -24.81 -12.86
CA CYS A 110 12.88 -23.79 -13.21
C CYS A 110 13.06 -23.68 -14.74
N PRO A 111 12.93 -22.49 -15.33
CA PRO A 111 13.05 -22.33 -16.78
C PRO A 111 14.48 -22.54 -17.30
N ASN A 112 15.50 -22.51 -16.43
CA ASN A 112 16.90 -22.59 -16.86
C ASN A 112 17.38 -24.04 -17.01
N HIS A 113 17.33 -24.86 -15.93
CA HIS A 113 17.85 -26.24 -15.96
C HIS A 113 16.80 -27.27 -15.54
N ALA A 114 15.52 -26.91 -15.60
CA ALA A 114 14.38 -27.77 -15.35
C ALA A 114 14.36 -28.45 -13.97
N TRP A 115 15.03 -27.90 -12.94
CA TRP A 115 14.83 -28.34 -11.57
C TRP A 115 13.37 -28.15 -11.19
N VAL A 116 12.76 -29.12 -10.52
CA VAL A 116 11.34 -29.13 -10.19
C VAL A 116 11.16 -29.09 -8.67
N TYR A 117 10.37 -28.15 -8.22
CA TYR A 117 9.96 -28.01 -6.83
C TYR A 117 8.47 -28.36 -6.67
N GLY A 118 8.11 -28.92 -5.53
CA GLY A 118 6.73 -29.13 -5.15
C GLY A 118 6.03 -27.82 -4.71
N ASP A 119 4.72 -27.91 -4.55
CA ASP A 119 3.92 -26.83 -3.95
C ASP A 119 4.19 -26.63 -2.45
N ASP A 120 4.91 -27.55 -1.82
CA ASP A 120 5.48 -27.45 -0.47
C ASP A 120 6.90 -26.86 -0.44
N GLY A 121 7.47 -26.57 -1.61
CA GLY A 121 8.82 -26.04 -1.79
C GLY A 121 9.93 -27.08 -1.81
N ALA A 122 9.64 -28.37 -1.60
CA ALA A 122 10.65 -29.44 -1.66
C ALA A 122 11.24 -29.58 -3.07
N LEU A 123 12.54 -29.85 -3.18
CA LEU A 123 13.17 -30.16 -4.46
C LEU A 123 12.85 -31.60 -4.87
N LEU A 124 11.99 -31.77 -5.87
CA LEU A 124 11.48 -33.05 -6.33
C LEU A 124 12.34 -33.71 -7.39
N GLU A 125 12.78 -32.92 -8.39
CA GLU A 125 13.49 -33.48 -9.54
C GLU A 125 14.70 -32.62 -9.91
N VAL A 126 15.83 -33.31 -10.19
CA VAL A 126 17.06 -32.71 -10.69
C VAL A 126 17.46 -33.48 -11.96
N PRO A 127 17.33 -32.91 -13.15
CA PRO A 127 17.78 -33.58 -14.39
C PRO A 127 19.26 -33.90 -14.32
N CYS A 128 19.64 -35.09 -14.76
CA CYS A 128 21.03 -35.58 -14.73
C CYS A 128 21.67 -35.47 -13.34
N GLN A 129 20.94 -35.90 -12.30
CA GLN A 129 21.41 -35.78 -10.90
C GLN A 129 22.77 -36.49 -10.65
N ASP A 130 23.08 -37.53 -11.41
CA ASP A 130 24.35 -38.24 -11.41
C ASP A 130 25.55 -37.30 -11.67
N ARG A 131 25.33 -36.17 -12.32
CA ARG A 131 26.34 -35.15 -12.58
C ARG A 131 26.58 -34.17 -11.41
N TYR A 132 25.85 -34.32 -10.32
CA TYR A 132 25.96 -33.46 -9.13
C TYR A 132 26.42 -34.31 -7.92
N PRO A 133 27.75 -34.58 -7.79
CA PRO A 133 28.26 -35.39 -6.70
C PRO A 133 27.88 -34.79 -5.34
N GLY A 134 27.31 -35.61 -4.44
CA GLY A 134 26.94 -35.19 -3.11
C GLY A 134 25.72 -34.26 -3.01
N LEU A 135 24.92 -34.12 -4.07
CA LEU A 135 23.71 -33.32 -4.01
C LEU A 135 22.70 -33.91 -3.03
N ASP A 136 22.35 -33.13 -2.01
CA ASP A 136 21.30 -33.44 -1.05
C ASP A 136 20.06 -32.60 -1.36
N ARG A 137 19.00 -33.21 -1.83
CA ARG A 137 17.73 -32.54 -2.14
C ARG A 137 17.03 -31.98 -0.90
N SER A 138 17.24 -32.61 0.26
CA SER A 138 16.53 -32.23 1.50
C SER A 138 16.88 -30.78 1.96
N VAL A 139 18.07 -30.29 1.62
CA VAL A 139 18.54 -28.95 1.98
C VAL A 139 18.40 -27.94 0.85
N LEU A 140 17.92 -28.35 -0.31
CA LEU A 140 17.81 -27.53 -1.51
C LEU A 140 16.35 -27.15 -1.86
N GLY A 141 15.45 -27.25 -0.89
CA GLY A 141 14.09 -26.72 -1.01
C GLY A 141 14.05 -25.19 -1.15
N LEU A 142 12.95 -24.66 -1.66
CA LEU A 142 12.72 -23.22 -1.75
C LEU A 142 12.70 -22.57 -0.36
N HIS A 143 13.14 -21.33 -0.28
CA HIS A 143 13.09 -20.57 0.97
C HIS A 143 11.64 -20.14 1.26
N PRO A 144 11.03 -20.63 2.35
CA PRO A 144 9.66 -20.27 2.69
C PRO A 144 9.58 -18.84 3.21
N LEU A 145 8.41 -18.24 3.00
CA LEU A 145 8.02 -16.93 3.53
C LEU A 145 6.70 -17.08 4.29
N ALA A 146 6.49 -16.23 5.28
CA ALA A 146 5.18 -16.15 5.94
C ALA A 146 4.14 -15.62 4.95
N VAL A 147 2.97 -16.28 4.93
CA VAL A 147 1.80 -15.87 4.14
C VAL A 147 0.53 -16.07 4.96
N GLU A 148 -0.34 -15.08 4.93
CA GLU A 148 -1.64 -15.14 5.59
C GLU A 148 -2.75 -14.60 4.69
N ALA A 149 -3.93 -15.22 4.80
CA ALA A 149 -5.18 -14.69 4.27
C ALA A 149 -5.97 -14.05 5.41
N TRP A 150 -6.21 -12.75 5.31
CA TRP A 150 -7.01 -12.03 6.28
C TRP A 150 -8.10 -11.23 5.57
N GLN A 151 -9.37 -11.45 5.95
CA GLN A 151 -10.53 -10.82 5.32
C GLN A 151 -10.50 -10.95 3.77
N GLY A 152 -10.11 -12.14 3.27
CA GLY A 152 -9.97 -12.41 1.85
C GLY A 152 -8.72 -11.81 1.18
N GLN A 153 -8.00 -10.92 1.86
CA GLN A 153 -6.78 -10.30 1.36
C GLN A 153 -5.57 -11.18 1.67
N LEU A 154 -4.64 -11.26 0.73
CA LEU A 154 -3.39 -12.01 0.87
C LEU A 154 -2.24 -11.09 1.24
N PHE A 155 -1.54 -11.48 2.29
CA PHE A 155 -0.34 -10.80 2.76
C PHE A 155 0.82 -11.76 2.84
N LEU A 156 2.03 -11.29 2.52
CA LEU A 156 3.27 -12.02 2.76
C LEU A 156 4.27 -11.14 3.51
N ALA A 157 5.19 -11.77 4.25
CA ALA A 157 6.30 -11.08 4.89
C ALA A 157 7.63 -11.65 4.39
N PHE A 158 8.57 -10.76 4.00
CA PHE A 158 9.90 -11.15 3.52
C PHE A 158 10.85 -11.57 4.64
N GLU A 159 10.62 -11.05 5.84
CA GLU A 159 11.29 -11.46 7.09
C GLU A 159 10.22 -11.98 8.07
N PRO A 160 10.59 -12.80 9.06
CA PRO A 160 9.63 -13.29 10.04
C PRO A 160 8.87 -12.13 10.71
N PRO A 161 7.53 -12.09 10.61
CA PRO A 161 6.74 -11.02 11.20
C PRO A 161 6.66 -11.18 12.73
N GLU A 162 6.57 -10.06 13.45
CA GLU A 162 6.39 -10.05 14.91
C GLU A 162 4.96 -10.38 15.32
N ARG A 163 3.98 -10.11 14.44
CA ARG A 163 2.54 -10.32 14.65
C ARG A 163 1.93 -10.95 13.41
N THR A 164 0.85 -11.67 13.58
CA THR A 164 0.02 -12.13 12.46
C THR A 164 -0.59 -10.94 11.69
N ALA A 165 -0.99 -11.15 10.45
CA ALA A 165 -1.69 -10.10 9.68
C ALA A 165 -3.02 -9.72 10.36
N ALA A 166 -3.70 -10.68 10.99
CA ALA A 166 -4.93 -10.44 11.73
C ALA A 166 -4.70 -9.52 12.94
N GLU A 167 -3.62 -9.71 13.68
CA GLU A 167 -3.25 -8.84 14.81
C GLU A 167 -2.75 -7.47 14.33
N GLU A 168 -1.98 -7.42 13.23
CA GLU A 168 -1.45 -6.18 12.66
C GLU A 168 -2.57 -5.24 12.20
N PHE A 169 -3.65 -5.79 11.63
CA PHE A 169 -4.75 -5.03 11.05
C PHE A 169 -6.08 -5.16 11.83
N ALA A 170 -6.02 -5.57 13.09
CA ALA A 170 -7.21 -5.78 13.94
C ALA A 170 -8.15 -4.56 13.99
N ASP A 171 -7.59 -3.36 14.01
CA ASP A 171 -8.36 -2.09 14.02
C ASP A 171 -9.28 -1.91 12.80
N LEU A 172 -8.98 -2.59 11.69
CA LEU A 172 -9.77 -2.51 10.46
C LEU A 172 -10.82 -3.64 10.35
N ALA A 173 -10.72 -4.68 11.16
CA ALA A 173 -11.54 -5.89 11.04
C ALA A 173 -13.05 -5.59 11.05
N GLY A 174 -13.53 -4.82 12.03
CA GLY A 174 -14.96 -4.49 12.16
C GLY A 174 -15.51 -3.64 11.02
N VAL A 175 -14.68 -2.80 10.40
CA VAL A 175 -15.09 -2.02 9.22
C VAL A 175 -15.21 -2.92 7.99
N LEU A 176 -14.23 -3.80 7.77
CA LEU A 176 -14.22 -4.72 6.63
C LEU A 176 -15.31 -5.77 6.73
N GLU A 177 -15.63 -6.25 7.93
CA GLU A 177 -16.69 -7.25 8.16
C GLU A 177 -18.03 -6.85 7.52
N ALA A 178 -18.39 -5.56 7.61
CA ALA A 178 -19.61 -5.04 7.00
C ALA A 178 -19.63 -5.19 5.48
N TYR A 179 -18.47 -5.16 4.83
CA TYR A 179 -18.32 -5.26 3.37
C TYR A 179 -18.11 -6.68 2.89
N ARG A 180 -17.76 -7.63 3.79
CA ARG A 180 -17.50 -9.04 3.49
C ARG A 180 -16.51 -9.23 2.32
N PRO A 181 -15.29 -8.66 2.42
CA PRO A 181 -14.34 -8.65 1.30
C PRO A 181 -13.95 -10.06 0.86
N GLU A 182 -13.99 -11.06 1.75
CA GLU A 182 -13.71 -12.47 1.42
C GLU A 182 -14.65 -13.04 0.35
N SER A 183 -15.87 -12.49 0.24
CA SER A 183 -16.87 -12.87 -0.79
C SER A 183 -16.70 -12.12 -2.10
N MET A 184 -15.87 -11.09 -2.13
CA MET A 184 -15.65 -10.26 -3.32
C MET A 184 -14.78 -10.98 -4.36
N ARG A 185 -14.84 -10.45 -5.58
CA ARG A 185 -13.99 -10.87 -6.70
C ARG A 185 -13.38 -9.64 -7.33
N ARG A 186 -12.25 -9.80 -7.98
CA ARG A 186 -11.60 -8.73 -8.74
C ARG A 186 -12.51 -8.25 -9.87
N ILE A 187 -12.60 -6.94 -10.02
CA ILE A 187 -13.34 -6.26 -11.08
C ILE A 187 -12.33 -5.65 -12.05
N GLY A 188 -12.27 -6.18 -13.25
CA GLY A 188 -11.30 -5.75 -14.27
C GLY A 188 -9.86 -6.11 -13.91
N GLU A 189 -8.93 -5.56 -14.69
CA GLU A 189 -7.50 -5.79 -14.48
C GLU A 189 -6.91 -4.76 -13.51
N PRO A 190 -5.92 -5.17 -12.69
CA PRO A 190 -5.17 -4.24 -11.87
C PRO A 190 -4.54 -3.15 -12.72
N GLN A 191 -4.62 -1.92 -12.26
CA GLN A 191 -4.01 -0.79 -12.94
C GLN A 191 -2.65 -0.50 -12.31
N MET A 192 -1.60 -0.47 -13.12
CA MET A 192 -0.27 -0.02 -12.73
C MET A 192 0.00 1.34 -13.36
N ARG A 193 0.41 2.31 -12.52
CA ARG A 193 0.76 3.65 -12.98
C ARG A 193 2.06 4.09 -12.35
N THR A 194 2.91 4.74 -13.13
CA THR A 194 4.14 5.35 -12.62
C THR A 194 3.84 6.79 -12.17
N CYS A 195 4.35 7.14 -11.00
CA CYS A 195 4.39 8.50 -10.49
C CYS A 195 5.86 8.90 -10.30
N ALA A 196 6.29 9.99 -10.95
CA ALA A 196 7.67 10.49 -10.87
C ALA A 196 7.88 11.26 -9.54
N ALA A 197 7.70 10.56 -8.43
CA ALA A 197 7.82 11.12 -7.08
C ALA A 197 8.19 10.03 -6.05
N ASN A 198 8.76 10.48 -4.93
CA ASN A 198 9.02 9.62 -3.78
C ASN A 198 7.72 9.08 -3.18
N TRP A 199 7.73 7.80 -2.78
CA TRP A 199 6.55 7.12 -2.24
C TRP A 199 5.94 7.82 -1.01
N LYS A 200 6.75 8.47 -0.19
CA LYS A 200 6.28 9.21 0.98
C LYS A 200 5.43 10.41 0.56
N LEU A 201 5.84 11.15 -0.47
CA LEU A 201 5.02 12.25 -1.00
C LEU A 201 3.69 11.75 -1.57
N VAL A 202 3.69 10.58 -2.21
CA VAL A 202 2.45 9.96 -2.69
C VAL A 202 1.56 9.54 -1.51
N CYS A 203 2.12 9.00 -0.42
CA CYS A 203 1.41 8.70 0.81
C CYS A 203 0.82 9.96 1.45
N GLU A 204 1.66 10.96 1.70
CA GLU A 204 1.28 12.21 2.35
C GLU A 204 0.14 12.88 1.60
N HIS A 205 0.26 12.98 0.27
CA HIS A 205 -0.78 13.58 -0.56
C HIS A 205 -2.13 12.83 -0.49
N ARG A 206 -2.09 11.50 -0.40
CA ARG A 206 -3.32 10.69 -0.23
C ARG A 206 -3.93 10.79 1.17
N LEU A 207 -3.15 11.17 2.16
CA LEU A 207 -3.58 11.40 3.55
C LEU A 207 -3.98 12.86 3.82
N ASP A 208 -3.60 13.78 2.94
CA ASP A 208 -3.87 15.21 3.07
C ASP A 208 -5.31 15.53 2.64
N LEU A 209 -6.15 15.84 3.62
CA LEU A 209 -7.52 16.31 3.38
C LEU A 209 -7.60 17.82 3.19
N LEU A 210 -6.59 18.56 3.61
CA LEU A 210 -6.61 20.01 3.53
C LEU A 210 -6.61 20.49 2.07
N HIS A 211 -5.77 19.87 1.22
CA HIS A 211 -5.75 20.20 -0.20
C HIS A 211 -7.04 19.77 -0.90
N VAL A 212 -7.65 18.62 -0.54
CA VAL A 212 -8.92 18.16 -1.12
C VAL A 212 -10.02 19.20 -0.85
N ALA A 213 -10.10 19.73 0.36
CA ALA A 213 -11.06 20.75 0.72
C ALA A 213 -10.80 22.11 0.03
N ARG A 214 -9.52 22.49 -0.15
CA ARG A 214 -9.12 23.81 -0.66
C ARG A 214 -8.92 23.86 -2.17
N VAL A 215 -8.34 22.80 -2.75
CA VAL A 215 -7.99 22.76 -4.18
C VAL A 215 -9.13 22.18 -5.01
N HIS A 216 -9.74 21.08 -4.53
CA HIS A 216 -10.84 20.43 -5.24
C HIS A 216 -12.22 20.94 -4.85
N ALA A 217 -12.29 21.76 -3.79
CA ALA A 217 -13.53 22.37 -3.28
C ALA A 217 -14.67 21.34 -3.11
N LEU A 218 -14.34 20.11 -2.68
CA LEU A 218 -15.33 19.07 -2.46
C LEU A 218 -16.08 19.36 -1.16
N PRO A 219 -17.41 19.56 -1.20
CA PRO A 219 -18.20 19.80 0.00
C PRO A 219 -18.09 18.66 1.00
N GLY A 220 -18.04 18.99 2.30
CA GLY A 220 -18.03 18.00 3.38
C GLY A 220 -16.65 17.42 3.74
N THR A 221 -15.63 17.59 2.89
CA THR A 221 -14.29 17.05 3.18
C THR A 221 -13.58 17.81 4.32
N GLY A 222 -13.89 19.07 4.53
CA GLY A 222 -13.34 19.85 5.65
C GLY A 222 -13.83 19.42 7.04
N ALA A 223 -14.90 18.61 7.11
CA ALA A 223 -15.41 18.04 8.37
C ALA A 223 -14.80 16.66 8.69
N VAL A 224 -14.10 16.04 7.74
CA VAL A 224 -13.46 14.73 7.94
C VAL A 224 -12.30 14.88 8.92
N ARG A 225 -12.30 14.06 9.96
CA ARG A 225 -11.23 13.98 10.95
C ARG A 225 -10.51 12.66 10.81
N PRO A 226 -9.17 12.65 10.68
CA PRO A 226 -8.41 11.41 10.65
C PRO A 226 -8.46 10.72 12.02
N VAL A 227 -8.74 9.42 12.00
CA VAL A 227 -8.57 8.53 13.15
C VAL A 227 -7.26 7.79 12.99
N THR A 228 -6.33 8.06 13.90
CA THR A 228 -5.00 7.43 13.88
C THR A 228 -4.96 6.29 14.91
N ARG A 229 -4.37 5.16 14.51
CA ARG A 229 -4.06 4.00 15.35
C ARG A 229 -2.57 3.69 15.25
N GLU A 230 -2.11 2.64 15.93
CA GLU A 230 -0.69 2.29 15.89
C GLU A 230 -0.18 2.06 14.46
N ARG A 231 -0.91 1.31 13.65
CA ARG A 231 -0.49 0.88 12.30
C ARG A 231 -1.37 1.42 11.17
N MET A 232 -2.36 2.24 11.48
CA MET A 232 -3.39 2.64 10.54
C MET A 232 -3.83 4.09 10.73
N VAL A 233 -4.17 4.73 9.61
CA VAL A 233 -4.93 5.98 9.58
C VAL A 233 -6.22 5.74 8.82
N SER A 234 -7.33 6.16 9.40
CA SER A 234 -8.66 6.07 8.78
C SER A 234 -9.24 7.45 8.54
N LEU A 235 -9.77 7.63 7.35
CA LEU A 235 -10.54 8.80 6.92
C LEU A 235 -11.91 8.31 6.48
N ALA A 236 -12.99 8.97 6.90
CA ALA A 236 -14.33 8.61 6.47
C ALA A 236 -15.20 9.84 6.28
N GLY A 237 -16.12 9.77 5.34
CA GLY A 237 -17.06 10.84 5.04
C GLY A 237 -18.27 10.33 4.27
N GLU A 238 -19.21 11.21 4.03
CA GLU A 238 -20.39 10.91 3.23
C GLU A 238 -20.13 11.15 1.75
N VAL A 239 -20.86 10.42 0.90
CA VAL A 239 -20.87 10.68 -0.54
C VAL A 239 -21.49 12.04 -0.78
N ALA A 240 -20.71 12.96 -1.32
CA ALA A 240 -21.14 14.32 -1.54
C ALA A 240 -22.39 14.36 -2.47
N ALA A 241 -23.42 15.08 -2.02
CA ALA A 241 -24.64 15.33 -2.78
C ALA A 241 -24.93 16.84 -2.79
N GLY A 242 -25.57 17.31 -3.84
CA GLY A 242 -25.94 18.72 -3.97
C GLY A 242 -25.37 19.41 -5.21
N GLU A 243 -25.74 20.66 -5.43
CA GLU A 243 -25.44 21.40 -6.67
C GLU A 243 -23.98 21.85 -6.78
N ALA A 244 -23.27 21.98 -5.66
CA ALA A 244 -21.90 22.46 -5.63
C ALA A 244 -20.86 21.44 -6.15
N VAL A 245 -21.25 20.16 -6.37
CA VAL A 245 -20.35 19.12 -6.86
C VAL A 245 -20.47 18.92 -8.37
N SER A 246 -19.46 18.32 -8.99
CA SER A 246 -19.44 18.05 -10.42
C SER A 246 -20.61 17.13 -10.84
N TRP A 247 -21.03 17.23 -12.10
CA TRP A 247 -22.07 16.37 -12.65
C TRP A 247 -21.80 14.88 -12.42
N SER A 248 -20.56 14.44 -12.57
CA SER A 248 -20.19 13.04 -12.38
C SER A 248 -20.43 12.56 -10.95
N ILE A 249 -20.14 13.42 -9.96
CA ILE A 249 -20.37 13.11 -8.54
C ILE A 249 -21.87 13.06 -8.24
N ARG A 250 -22.64 14.03 -8.75
CA ARG A 250 -24.11 14.02 -8.60
C ARG A 250 -24.75 12.78 -9.24
N ALA A 251 -24.29 12.42 -10.44
CA ALA A 251 -24.78 11.23 -11.12
C ALA A 251 -24.43 9.96 -10.32
N TYR A 252 -23.20 9.85 -9.82
CA TYR A 252 -22.80 8.76 -8.94
C TYR A 252 -23.70 8.66 -7.71
N ALA A 253 -23.85 9.74 -6.95
CA ALA A 253 -24.68 9.76 -5.75
C ALA A 253 -26.15 9.39 -6.03
N ARG A 254 -26.70 9.84 -7.17
CA ARG A 254 -28.09 9.55 -7.58
C ARG A 254 -28.29 8.07 -7.95
N TRP A 255 -27.31 7.47 -8.64
CA TRP A 255 -27.43 6.12 -9.18
C TRP A 255 -26.80 5.05 -8.28
N LEU A 256 -26.24 5.46 -7.13
CA LEU A 256 -25.73 4.53 -6.13
C LEU A 256 -26.90 3.72 -5.55
N PRO A 257 -26.96 2.40 -5.80
CA PRO A 257 -28.07 1.59 -5.32
C PRO A 257 -27.98 1.36 -3.81
N ASP A 258 -29.11 1.25 -3.16
CA ASP A 258 -29.14 0.78 -1.79
C ASP A 258 -28.77 -0.70 -1.74
N ARG A 259 -27.84 -1.02 -0.88
CA ARG A 259 -27.37 -2.39 -0.67
C ARG A 259 -27.88 -2.91 0.67
N SER A 260 -28.87 -3.79 0.63
CA SER A 260 -29.43 -4.41 1.84
C SER A 260 -28.40 -5.19 2.65
N THR A 261 -27.28 -5.59 2.04
CA THR A 261 -26.17 -6.27 2.72
C THR A 261 -25.24 -5.34 3.50
N LEU A 262 -25.33 -4.02 3.29
CA LEU A 262 -24.53 -3.03 4.02
C LEU A 262 -25.39 -2.37 5.11
N PRO A 263 -24.83 -2.13 6.30
CA PRO A 263 -25.48 -1.31 7.32
C PRO A 263 -25.84 0.09 6.77
N PRO A 264 -26.92 0.72 7.24
CA PRO A 264 -27.35 2.03 6.74
C PRO A 264 -26.24 3.10 6.74
N ALA A 265 -25.36 3.09 7.75
CA ALA A 265 -24.24 4.03 7.86
C ALA A 265 -23.21 3.90 6.72
N HIS A 266 -23.15 2.74 6.05
CA HIS A 266 -22.19 2.47 4.99
C HIS A 266 -22.76 2.63 3.57
N GLN A 267 -24.08 2.82 3.44
CA GLN A 267 -24.74 2.86 2.12
C GLN A 267 -24.49 4.13 1.34
N ARG A 268 -24.14 5.23 2.01
CA ARG A 268 -23.89 6.54 1.42
C ARG A 268 -22.60 7.17 1.94
N SER A 269 -21.66 6.34 2.42
CA SER A 269 -20.38 6.79 2.93
C SER A 269 -19.23 6.23 2.13
N TRP A 270 -18.10 6.88 2.24
CA TRP A 270 -16.81 6.36 1.80
C TRP A 270 -15.86 6.34 2.98
N SER A 271 -14.90 5.41 2.94
CA SER A 271 -13.79 5.45 3.90
C SER A 271 -12.49 5.04 3.22
N ARG A 272 -11.40 5.64 3.69
CA ARG A 272 -10.03 5.32 3.29
C ARG A 272 -9.26 4.90 4.52
N HIS A 273 -8.61 3.76 4.43
CA HIS A 273 -7.79 3.21 5.48
C HIS A 273 -6.39 3.01 4.94
N PHE A 274 -5.44 3.76 5.49
CA PHE A 274 -4.02 3.59 5.17
C PHE A 274 -3.43 2.58 6.14
N LEU A 275 -2.96 1.47 5.62
CA LEU A 275 -2.22 0.45 6.33
C LEU A 275 -0.73 0.69 6.11
N TRP A 276 -0.02 0.92 7.19
CA TRP A 276 1.43 1.08 7.12
C TRP A 276 2.11 -0.15 6.54
N PRO A 277 3.10 0.00 5.63
CA PRO A 277 3.69 1.29 5.20
C PRO A 277 3.10 1.87 3.91
N ASN A 278 2.37 1.12 3.09
CA ASN A 278 2.17 1.51 1.69
C ASN A 278 0.85 1.05 1.06
N VAL A 279 -0.14 0.65 1.85
CA VAL A 279 -1.40 0.12 1.32
C VAL A 279 -2.57 0.97 1.76
N PHE A 280 -3.44 1.32 0.82
CA PHE A 280 -4.71 2.00 1.06
C PHE A 280 -5.87 1.08 0.72
N PHE A 281 -6.82 0.97 1.63
CA PHE A 281 -8.13 0.38 1.39
C PHE A 281 -9.15 1.49 1.29
N ASP A 282 -9.66 1.72 0.10
CA ASP A 282 -10.74 2.68 -0.15
C ASP A 282 -12.05 1.89 -0.25
N LEU A 283 -12.94 2.05 0.73
CA LEU A 283 -14.25 1.41 0.80
C LEU A 283 -15.31 2.38 0.29
N GLN A 284 -16.10 1.90 -0.63
CA GLN A 284 -17.28 2.57 -1.20
C GLN A 284 -18.45 1.59 -1.15
N PRO A 285 -19.71 2.04 -1.15
CA PRO A 285 -20.84 1.12 -1.03
C PRO A 285 -20.84 0.00 -2.06
N GLU A 286 -20.34 0.25 -3.25
CA GLU A 286 -20.36 -0.68 -4.39
C GLU A 286 -19.08 -1.50 -4.56
N GLN A 287 -17.97 -1.13 -3.88
CA GLN A 287 -16.66 -1.74 -4.13
C GLN A 287 -15.66 -1.49 -3.00
N LEU A 288 -14.65 -2.35 -2.96
CA LEU A 288 -13.39 -2.15 -2.25
C LEU A 288 -12.29 -1.89 -3.29
N ARG A 289 -11.53 -0.82 -3.13
CA ARG A 289 -10.35 -0.56 -3.93
C ARG A 289 -9.11 -0.64 -3.05
N VAL A 290 -8.15 -1.46 -3.46
CA VAL A 290 -6.85 -1.55 -2.80
C VAL A 290 -5.81 -0.84 -3.66
N THR A 291 -5.16 0.16 -3.10
CA THR A 291 -4.04 0.87 -3.74
C THR A 291 -2.76 0.59 -2.98
N GLN A 292 -1.78 0.04 -3.67
CA GLN A 292 -0.45 -0.23 -3.10
C GLN A 292 0.59 0.65 -3.78
N LEU A 293 1.42 1.29 -2.97
CA LEU A 293 2.56 2.08 -3.43
C LEU A 293 3.80 1.19 -3.44
N LEU A 294 4.43 1.06 -4.58
CA LEU A 294 5.63 0.26 -4.79
C LEU A 294 6.80 1.21 -5.10
N PRO A 295 7.62 1.56 -4.12
CA PRO A 295 8.77 2.43 -4.32
C PRO A 295 9.79 1.74 -5.23
N MET A 296 10.20 2.43 -6.30
CA MET A 296 11.20 1.93 -7.25
C MET A 296 12.58 2.53 -6.97
N HIS A 297 12.61 3.84 -6.76
CA HIS A 297 13.77 4.60 -6.28
C HIS A 297 13.31 5.90 -5.61
N THR A 298 14.22 6.75 -5.21
CA THR A 298 13.90 8.00 -4.48
C THR A 298 12.93 8.92 -5.23
N GLY A 299 12.91 8.89 -6.55
CA GLY A 299 12.09 9.76 -7.40
C GLY A 299 11.02 9.02 -8.21
N GLU A 300 10.75 7.75 -7.94
CA GLU A 300 9.74 7.00 -8.69
C GLU A 300 8.99 6.01 -7.80
N THR A 301 7.68 6.04 -7.93
CA THR A 301 6.76 5.11 -7.26
C THR A 301 5.80 4.50 -8.29
N HIS A 302 5.71 3.19 -8.31
CA HIS A 302 4.63 2.51 -9.02
C HIS A 302 3.40 2.43 -8.10
N VAL A 303 2.27 2.82 -8.62
CA VAL A 303 0.98 2.80 -7.93
C VAL A 303 0.13 1.70 -8.53
N ARG A 304 -0.03 0.60 -7.80
CA ARG A 304 -0.88 -0.53 -8.19
C ARG A 304 -2.26 -0.34 -7.57
N THR A 305 -3.32 -0.33 -8.38
CA THR A 305 -4.70 -0.23 -7.92
C THR A 305 -5.50 -1.41 -8.40
N THR A 306 -6.15 -2.12 -7.49
CA THR A 306 -7.01 -3.27 -7.76
C THR A 306 -8.38 -3.03 -7.15
N THR A 307 -9.44 -3.28 -7.91
CA THR A 307 -10.82 -3.10 -7.46
C THR A 307 -11.49 -4.45 -7.25
N PHE A 308 -12.22 -4.59 -6.15
CA PHE A 308 -12.98 -5.78 -5.78
C PHE A 308 -14.44 -5.44 -5.54
N GLY A 309 -15.31 -6.37 -5.82
CA GLY A 309 -16.73 -6.22 -5.55
C GLY A 309 -17.46 -7.54 -5.60
N THR A 310 -18.71 -7.52 -5.18
CA THR A 310 -19.60 -8.67 -5.23
C THR A 310 -20.04 -8.97 -6.66
N SER A 311 -20.35 -10.23 -6.94
CA SER A 311 -20.75 -10.71 -8.27
C SER A 311 -22.22 -10.39 -8.62
N ASP A 312 -22.98 -9.79 -7.71
CA ASP A 312 -24.36 -9.36 -7.89
C ASP A 312 -24.47 -8.24 -8.93
N GLY A 313 -24.41 -8.62 -10.18
CA GLY A 313 -24.29 -7.74 -11.33
C GLY A 313 -25.55 -6.94 -11.70
N SER A 314 -26.28 -6.34 -10.75
CA SER A 314 -27.41 -5.45 -11.08
C SER A 314 -26.96 -4.31 -11.99
N GLY A 315 -27.82 -3.88 -12.91
CA GLY A 315 -27.53 -2.76 -13.82
C GLY A 315 -27.14 -1.48 -13.07
N GLY A 316 -27.80 -1.21 -11.95
CA GLY A 316 -27.50 -0.05 -11.09
C GLY A 316 -26.10 -0.12 -10.49
N LEU A 317 -25.69 -1.30 -10.00
CA LEU A 317 -24.35 -1.48 -9.41
C LEU A 317 -23.23 -1.31 -10.45
N ARG A 318 -23.43 -1.84 -11.67
CA ARG A 318 -22.46 -1.63 -12.77
C ARG A 318 -22.36 -0.16 -13.16
N LEU A 319 -23.48 0.56 -13.20
CA LEU A 319 -23.50 1.99 -13.50
C LEU A 319 -22.81 2.79 -12.38
N ALA A 320 -23.09 2.49 -11.11
CA ALA A 320 -22.44 3.15 -9.97
C ALA A 320 -20.91 2.95 -10.02
N ARG A 321 -20.43 1.73 -10.26
CA ARG A 321 -19.00 1.42 -10.43
C ARG A 321 -18.38 2.21 -11.58
N TYR A 322 -19.02 2.25 -12.74
CA TYR A 322 -18.55 3.04 -13.88
C TYR A 322 -18.43 4.53 -13.56
N LEU A 323 -19.44 5.10 -12.90
CA LEU A 323 -19.44 6.51 -12.51
C LEU A 323 -18.38 6.80 -11.43
N GLY A 324 -18.25 5.93 -10.44
CA GLY A 324 -17.20 6.00 -9.42
C GLY A 324 -15.80 5.97 -10.04
N ASP A 325 -15.53 5.01 -10.93
CA ASP A 325 -14.25 4.94 -11.66
C ASP A 325 -13.98 6.16 -12.53
N ARG A 326 -15.01 6.78 -13.10
CA ARG A 326 -14.86 8.01 -13.89
C ARG A 326 -14.46 9.19 -13.01
N VAL A 327 -15.05 9.31 -11.80
CA VAL A 327 -14.69 10.34 -10.81
C VAL A 327 -13.24 10.15 -10.39
N ASP A 328 -12.87 8.92 -9.99
CA ASP A 328 -11.55 8.62 -9.49
C ASP A 328 -10.44 8.80 -10.53
N ARG A 329 -10.64 8.38 -11.78
CA ARG A 329 -9.63 8.55 -12.84
C ARG A 329 -9.26 10.01 -13.06
N ARG A 330 -10.22 10.94 -12.94
CA ARG A 330 -9.95 12.37 -13.08
C ARG A 330 -9.20 12.92 -11.89
N ALA A 331 -9.61 12.54 -10.68
CA ALA A 331 -8.94 12.92 -9.45
C ALA A 331 -7.49 12.42 -9.46
N VAL A 332 -7.27 11.11 -9.67
CA VAL A 332 -5.94 10.48 -9.68
C VAL A 332 -4.98 11.13 -10.69
N ALA A 333 -5.47 11.54 -11.87
CA ALA A 333 -4.62 12.20 -12.87
C ALA A 333 -4.20 13.61 -12.42
N ALA A 334 -5.08 14.36 -11.76
CA ALA A 334 -4.78 15.68 -11.22
C ALA A 334 -3.81 15.56 -10.03
N GLU A 335 -4.10 14.67 -9.10
CA GLU A 335 -3.30 14.35 -7.91
C GLU A 335 -1.87 13.99 -8.27
N ARG A 336 -1.69 13.08 -9.25
CA ARG A 336 -0.35 12.69 -9.70
C ARG A 336 0.49 13.89 -10.14
N ARG A 337 -0.07 14.80 -10.93
CA ARG A 337 0.65 16.00 -11.40
C ARG A 337 1.07 16.91 -10.24
N LEU A 338 0.25 17.02 -9.20
CA LEU A 338 0.58 17.81 -8.02
C LEU A 338 1.72 17.19 -7.25
N VAL A 339 1.67 15.88 -7.00
CA VAL A 339 2.74 15.16 -6.30
C VAL A 339 4.08 15.22 -7.05
N GLU A 340 4.05 15.05 -8.38
CA GLU A 340 5.25 15.16 -9.24
C GLU A 340 5.85 16.58 -9.17
N ARG A 341 5.02 17.63 -9.09
CA ARG A 341 5.49 19.01 -8.90
C ARG A 341 6.08 19.23 -7.51
N ILE A 342 5.46 18.65 -6.45
CA ILE A 342 6.01 18.71 -5.08
C ILE A 342 7.39 18.04 -5.09
N HIS A 343 7.51 16.85 -5.68
CA HIS A 343 8.80 16.16 -5.75
C HIS A 343 9.86 16.95 -6.49
N ALA A 344 9.53 17.59 -7.61
CA ALA A 344 10.44 18.44 -8.35
C ALA A 344 10.94 19.63 -7.50
N GLY A 345 10.05 20.25 -6.71
CA GLY A 345 10.42 21.30 -5.77
C GLY A 345 11.34 20.81 -4.65
N VAL A 346 11.04 19.66 -4.07
CA VAL A 346 11.89 19.04 -3.04
C VAL A 346 13.26 18.62 -3.59
N ALA A 347 13.30 18.11 -4.81
CA ALA A 347 14.52 17.66 -5.47
C ALA A 347 15.45 18.81 -5.90
N SER A 348 14.97 20.06 -5.94
CA SER A 348 15.83 21.23 -6.20
C SER A 348 16.88 21.47 -5.12
N GLY A 349 16.68 20.92 -3.92
CA GLY A 349 17.55 21.14 -2.77
C GLY A 349 17.24 22.40 -1.95
N ASP A 350 16.28 23.23 -2.39
CA ASP A 350 15.89 24.46 -1.72
C ASP A 350 14.82 24.26 -0.63
N TYR A 351 14.22 23.06 -0.55
CA TYR A 351 13.24 22.70 0.44
C TYR A 351 13.90 22.04 1.65
N ASP A 352 13.77 22.64 2.82
CA ASP A 352 14.23 22.03 4.08
C ASP A 352 13.13 21.20 4.72
N THR A 353 12.11 21.87 5.27
CA THR A 353 10.90 21.31 5.88
C THR A 353 9.85 22.41 6.03
N GLY A 354 8.58 22.03 5.97
CA GLY A 354 7.44 22.92 6.22
C GLY A 354 6.72 22.59 7.52
N PRO A 355 5.99 23.54 8.13
CA PRO A 355 5.13 23.27 9.26
C PRO A 355 3.89 22.49 8.80
N LEU A 356 3.42 21.57 9.64
CA LEU A 356 2.15 20.88 9.46
C LEU A 356 1.06 21.57 10.29
N ALA A 357 -0.09 21.81 9.67
CA ALA A 357 -1.25 22.41 10.33
C ALA A 357 -1.83 21.47 11.42
N VAL A 358 -2.63 22.02 12.34
CA VAL A 358 -3.21 21.27 13.46
C VAL A 358 -4.13 20.14 12.97
N ASP A 359 -4.84 20.36 11.87
CA ASP A 359 -5.75 19.41 11.23
C ASP A 359 -5.07 18.40 10.31
N GLU A 360 -3.77 18.53 10.03
CA GLU A 360 -2.96 17.55 9.31
C GLU A 360 -2.45 16.39 10.21
N ALA A 361 -3.32 15.90 11.09
CA ALA A 361 -2.97 14.85 12.05
C ALA A 361 -2.51 13.54 11.39
N ALA A 362 -3.02 13.22 10.22
CA ALA A 362 -2.61 12.04 9.44
C ALA A 362 -1.15 12.17 8.95
N LEU A 363 -0.75 13.36 8.51
CA LEU A 363 0.62 13.64 8.06
C LEU A 363 1.59 13.61 9.24
N ARG A 364 1.20 14.18 10.38
CA ARG A 364 2.00 14.11 11.61
C ARG A 364 2.20 12.66 12.08
N TRP A 365 1.15 11.86 12.01
CA TRP A 365 1.24 10.43 12.31
C TRP A 365 2.23 9.74 11.38
N PHE A 366 2.13 9.97 10.06
CA PHE A 366 3.01 9.40 9.04
C PHE A 366 4.47 9.82 9.26
N THR A 367 4.73 11.11 9.45
CA THR A 367 6.06 11.68 9.74
C THR A 367 6.69 11.01 10.97
N ARG A 368 5.95 10.96 12.09
CA ARG A 368 6.41 10.31 13.32
C ARG A 368 6.73 8.84 13.11
N ARG A 369 5.86 8.13 12.41
CA ARG A 369 6.02 6.70 12.14
C ARG A 369 7.27 6.42 11.30
N TRP A 370 7.48 7.23 10.29
CA TRP A 370 8.68 7.12 9.45
C TRP A 370 9.95 7.42 10.25
N LEU A 371 9.96 8.48 11.06
CA LEU A 371 11.11 8.84 11.90
C LEU A 371 11.44 7.79 12.96
N VAL A 372 10.45 7.08 13.49
CA VAL A 372 10.68 5.94 14.40
C VAL A 372 11.37 4.79 13.66
N ALA A 373 11.00 4.52 12.41
CA ALA A 373 11.60 3.46 11.61
C ALA A 373 12.98 3.84 11.06
N VAL A 374 13.19 5.13 10.74
CA VAL A 374 14.42 5.67 10.15
C VAL A 374 14.87 6.90 10.95
N PRO A 375 15.39 6.71 12.18
CA PRO A 375 15.77 7.81 13.05
C PRO A 375 16.91 8.68 12.51
N GLU A 376 17.72 8.17 11.58
CA GLU A 376 18.73 8.93 10.86
C GLU A 376 18.14 10.12 10.09
N GLY A 377 16.87 10.05 9.72
CA GLY A 377 16.13 11.16 9.14
C GLY A 377 15.94 12.35 10.09
N ALA A 378 15.88 12.12 11.41
CA ALA A 378 15.78 13.18 12.43
C ALA A 378 17.08 13.99 12.55
N ALA A 379 18.24 13.35 12.49
CA ALA A 379 19.54 14.02 12.58
C ALA A 379 19.77 15.02 11.44
N VAL A 380 19.13 14.81 10.30
CA VAL A 380 19.16 15.71 9.16
C VAL A 380 18.35 16.99 9.42
N ALA A 381 17.23 16.89 10.16
CA ALA A 381 16.40 18.03 10.53
C ALA A 381 17.12 18.97 11.52
N GLU A 382 17.86 18.40 12.48
CA GLU A 382 18.64 19.17 13.45
C GLU A 382 19.86 19.87 12.80
N GLY A 383 20.54 19.19 11.86
CA GLY A 383 21.68 19.77 11.13
C GLY A 383 21.30 20.95 10.25
N ALA A 384 20.15 20.89 9.57
CA ALA A 384 19.63 22.00 8.77
C ALA A 384 19.22 23.21 9.61
N GLY A 385 18.61 22.98 10.78
CA GLY A 385 18.27 24.05 11.76
C GLY A 385 19.50 24.74 12.31
N ALA A 386 20.54 24.00 12.67
CA ALA A 386 21.80 24.55 13.19
C ALA A 386 22.58 25.35 12.13
N ALA A 387 22.58 24.93 10.87
CA ALA A 387 23.21 25.66 9.78
C ALA A 387 22.53 27.03 9.51
N ARG A 388 21.18 27.08 9.58
CA ARG A 388 20.44 28.35 9.42
C ARG A 388 20.63 29.32 10.54
N LEU A 389 20.74 28.87 11.81
CA LEU A 389 21.09 29.76 12.91
C LEU A 389 22.47 30.43 12.69
N ARG A 390 23.45 29.65 12.22
CA ARG A 390 24.80 30.14 11.90
C ARG A 390 24.82 31.11 10.70
N SER A 391 24.00 30.90 9.68
CA SER A 391 23.90 31.79 8.52
C SER A 391 23.17 33.09 8.84
N ARG A 392 22.13 33.07 9.68
CA ARG A 392 21.45 34.27 10.17
C ARG A 392 22.34 35.13 11.08
N THR A 393 23.18 34.52 11.93
CA THR A 393 24.14 35.21 12.77
C THR A 393 25.28 35.82 11.93
N ARG A 394 25.69 35.19 10.83
CA ARG A 394 26.67 35.78 9.90
C ARG A 394 26.09 36.96 9.12
N ARG A 395 24.85 36.88 8.62
CA ARG A 395 24.23 38.03 7.90
C ARG A 395 23.99 39.24 8.78
N LYS A 396 23.70 39.08 10.09
CA LYS A 396 23.60 40.22 11.01
C LYS A 396 24.95 40.89 11.33
N ARG A 397 26.08 40.24 11.09
CA ARG A 397 27.43 40.85 11.26
C ARG A 397 27.95 41.60 10.04
N PHE A 398 27.26 41.50 8.88
CA PHE A 398 27.64 42.23 7.66
C PHE A 398 26.75 43.42 7.32
N LEU A 399 25.74 43.73 8.17
CA LEU A 399 24.81 44.85 8.02
C LEU A 399 24.83 45.76 9.28
N GLY A 400 25.89 45.72 10.09
CA GLY A 400 26.14 46.60 11.20
C GLY A 400 27.44 47.37 10.97
#